data_3aaebcc0e916be50b6fdb4ee93e95e75
#
_entry.id   3aaebcc0e916be50b6fdb4ee93e95e75
#
_cell.length_a   1.000
_cell.length_b   1.000
_cell.length_c   1.000
_cell.angle_alpha   90.00
_cell.angle_beta   90.00
_cell.angle_gamma   90.00
#
_symmetry.space_group_name_H-M   'P 1'
#
loop_
_entity.id
_entity.type
_entity.pdbx_description
1 polymer ?
#
loop_
_entity_poly.entity_id
_entity_poly.type
_entity_poly.pdbx_seq_one_letter_code
_entity_poly.pdbx_strand_id
1 'polypeptide(L)'
;PAGIRRFLNFHVLFALVLLIVVGVVGYRVTHWGQRISQSDIFKDGQGSYDDSWDSILPLTDENGQMIINDASNIVVFGNAPFADDRDSSDNLANLIAKETDTTVYNCSISGSYLAAQQLNYDPTVAPMDAYCLYWLVNLAVGVPLDGYYTDAANALGDKTPAEAEEVINTLKTLDFNTIDTVAIMYDATDYLSGNAMYSDENPTDPTQFTGNLEASIEVLQNYYP
;
A
#
# COMPACT_ATOMS: atom_id res chain seq x y z
N PRO A 1 25.23 59.22 11.39
CA PRO A 1 23.91 58.99 10.78
C PRO A 1 23.88 57.85 9.74
N ALA A 2 25.04 57.43 9.18
CA ALA A 2 25.09 56.37 8.16
C ALA A 2 24.71 54.94 8.70
N GLY A 3 24.94 54.67 9.97
CA GLY A 3 24.63 53.38 10.60
C GLY A 3 23.15 53.12 10.78
N ILE A 4 22.36 54.16 11.10
CA ILE A 4 20.90 54.05 11.30
C ILE A 4 20.20 53.76 9.99
N ARG A 5 20.63 54.34 8.88
CA ARG A 5 20.03 54.06 7.55
C ARG A 5 20.31 52.60 7.08
N ARG A 6 21.44 52.04 7.39
CA ARG A 6 21.76 50.62 7.10
C ARG A 6 20.93 49.67 7.94
N PHE A 7 20.72 50.00 9.22
CA PHE A 7 19.91 49.20 10.13
C PHE A 7 18.40 49.26 9.75
N LEU A 8 17.92 50.42 9.38
CA LEU A 8 16.54 50.60 8.91
C LEU A 8 16.29 49.78 7.61
N ASN A 9 17.25 49.82 6.68
CA ASN A 9 17.13 49.03 5.44
C ASN A 9 17.12 47.51 5.69
N PHE A 10 17.88 47.03 6.67
CA PHE A 10 17.88 45.61 7.03
C PHE A 10 16.56 45.15 7.66
N HIS A 11 16.01 45.94 8.57
CA HIS A 11 14.70 45.64 9.17
C HIS A 11 13.55 45.73 8.18
N VAL A 12 13.61 46.70 7.28
CA VAL A 12 12.61 46.83 6.21
C VAL A 12 12.69 45.65 5.26
N LEU A 13 13.90 45.25 4.87
CA LEU A 13 14.10 44.03 4.04
C LEU A 13 13.61 42.78 4.74
N PHE A 14 13.94 42.62 6.01
CA PHE A 14 13.50 41.45 6.80
C PHE A 14 11.98 41.40 6.95
N ALA A 15 11.34 42.56 7.23
CA ALA A 15 9.89 42.65 7.32
C ALA A 15 9.20 42.29 5.98
N LEU A 16 9.81 42.71 4.88
CA LEU A 16 9.28 42.42 3.54
C LEU A 16 9.39 40.96 3.19
N VAL A 17 10.51 40.30 3.51
CA VAL A 17 10.69 38.86 3.36
C VAL A 17 9.70 38.10 4.23
N LEU A 18 9.50 38.53 5.47
CA LEU A 18 8.56 37.90 6.39
C LEU A 18 7.12 38.00 5.90
N LEU A 19 6.74 39.13 5.35
CA LEU A 19 5.41 39.31 4.71
C LEU A 19 5.22 38.42 3.50
N ILE A 20 6.26 38.22 2.67
CA ILE A 20 6.20 37.32 1.53
C ILE A 20 6.04 35.88 2.02
N VAL A 21 6.82 35.44 3.02
CA VAL A 21 6.73 34.09 3.58
C VAL A 21 5.36 33.83 4.19
N VAL A 22 4.84 34.75 5.00
CA VAL A 22 3.49 34.65 5.58
C VAL A 22 2.41 34.63 4.49
N GLY A 23 2.57 35.46 3.45
CA GLY A 23 1.66 35.47 2.31
C GLY A 23 1.65 34.14 1.54
N VAL A 24 2.83 33.57 1.27
CA VAL A 24 2.97 32.27 0.58
C VAL A 24 2.45 31.12 1.43
N VAL A 25 2.77 31.10 2.72
CA VAL A 25 2.25 30.08 3.64
C VAL A 25 0.74 30.19 3.80
N GLY A 26 0.24 31.41 4.01
CA GLY A 26 -1.21 31.68 4.09
C GLY A 26 -1.94 31.26 2.82
N TYR A 27 -1.39 31.61 1.65
CA TYR A 27 -1.93 31.17 0.37
C TYR A 27 -1.94 29.65 0.23
N ARG A 28 -0.84 28.98 0.60
CA ARG A 28 -0.77 27.50 0.57
C ARG A 28 -1.74 26.83 1.54
N VAL A 29 -1.87 27.36 2.76
CA VAL A 29 -2.78 26.81 3.77
C VAL A 29 -4.24 26.98 3.36
N THR A 30 -4.61 28.16 2.85
CA THR A 30 -5.99 28.44 2.40
C THR A 30 -6.37 27.66 1.13
N HIS A 31 -5.39 27.30 0.29
CA HIS A 31 -5.62 26.55 -0.95
C HIS A 31 -5.28 25.06 -0.84
N TRP A 32 -4.80 24.61 0.32
CA TRP A 32 -4.44 23.19 0.52
C TRP A 32 -5.65 22.26 0.46
N GLY A 33 -6.84 22.69 0.78
CA GLY A 33 -8.06 21.88 0.65
C GLY A 33 -8.83 22.08 -0.66
N GLN A 34 -8.43 23.06 -1.50
CA GLN A 34 -9.17 23.38 -2.72
C GLN A 34 -8.61 22.69 -3.99
N ARG A 35 -7.47 22.01 -3.90
CA ARG A 35 -6.83 21.38 -5.05
C ARG A 35 -7.31 19.97 -5.36
N ILE A 36 -8.20 19.42 -4.55
CA ILE A 36 -8.82 18.12 -4.84
C ILE A 36 -10.34 18.28 -4.72
N SER A 37 -10.92 19.08 -5.58
CA SER A 37 -12.29 18.85 -5.99
C SER A 37 -12.21 17.77 -7.09
N GLN A 38 -12.85 16.65 -6.89
CA GLN A 38 -12.98 15.60 -7.92
C GLN A 38 -13.39 16.19 -9.27
N SER A 39 -14.11 17.32 -9.29
CA SER A 39 -14.52 18.01 -10.51
C SER A 39 -13.38 18.70 -11.27
N ASP A 40 -12.23 19.00 -10.66
CA ASP A 40 -11.14 19.72 -11.33
C ASP A 40 -10.11 18.77 -11.95
N ILE A 41 -10.01 17.54 -11.46
CA ILE A 41 -9.18 16.48 -12.06
C ILE A 41 -9.80 16.02 -13.39
N PHE A 42 -11.12 16.14 -13.54
CA PHE A 42 -11.86 15.60 -14.68
C PHE A 42 -12.18 16.64 -15.78
N LYS A 43 -11.77 17.91 -15.64
CA LYS A 43 -12.11 18.96 -16.62
C LYS A 43 -11.17 19.08 -17.81
N ASP A 44 -9.95 18.60 -17.74
CA ASP A 44 -8.93 18.79 -18.80
C ASP A 44 -8.53 17.51 -19.57
N GLY A 45 -9.11 16.38 -19.25
CA GLY A 45 -8.84 15.12 -19.94
C GLY A 45 -9.96 14.75 -20.91
N GLN A 46 -9.77 14.89 -22.20
CA GLN A 46 -10.52 14.14 -23.22
C GLN A 46 -10.10 12.64 -23.22
N GLY A 47 -9.85 12.07 -22.06
CA GLY A 47 -9.82 10.65 -21.85
C GLY A 47 -11.19 10.26 -21.33
N SER A 48 -11.88 9.40 -22.03
CA SER A 48 -13.02 8.66 -21.49
C SER A 48 -12.50 7.87 -20.29
N TYR A 49 -12.46 8.48 -19.11
CA TYR A 49 -12.36 7.73 -17.87
C TYR A 49 -13.71 7.00 -17.78
N ASP A 50 -13.63 5.71 -17.87
CA ASP A 50 -14.77 4.86 -17.58
C ASP A 50 -15.01 4.96 -16.06
N ASP A 51 -16.00 5.79 -15.66
CA ASP A 51 -16.40 5.95 -14.25
C ASP A 51 -16.81 4.61 -13.60
N SER A 52 -16.84 3.53 -14.38
CA SER A 52 -17.17 2.19 -13.89
C SER A 52 -16.11 1.63 -12.93
N TRP A 53 -14.89 2.14 -12.94
CA TRP A 53 -13.80 1.68 -12.06
C TRP A 53 -13.88 2.26 -10.64
N ASP A 54 -14.51 3.43 -10.47
CA ASP A 54 -14.66 4.08 -9.17
C ASP A 54 -16.02 3.78 -8.51
N SER A 55 -16.90 3.09 -9.19
CA SER A 55 -18.16 2.64 -8.59
C SER A 55 -17.92 1.30 -7.91
N ILE A 56 -18.11 1.26 -6.58
CA ILE A 56 -18.34 0.00 -5.87
C ILE A 56 -19.62 -0.57 -6.44
N LEU A 57 -19.48 -1.36 -7.50
CA LEU A 57 -20.61 -2.13 -8.05
C LEU A 57 -20.81 -3.30 -7.09
N PRO A 58 -21.96 -3.38 -6.42
CA PRO A 58 -22.28 -4.58 -5.67
C PRO A 58 -22.27 -5.76 -6.64
N LEU A 59 -21.57 -6.84 -6.26
CA LEU A 59 -21.65 -8.09 -7.00
C LEU A 59 -23.12 -8.51 -7.08
N THR A 60 -23.64 -8.61 -8.29
CA THR A 60 -24.99 -9.04 -8.53
C THR A 60 -25.00 -10.36 -9.30
N ASP A 61 -25.97 -11.20 -8.99
CA ASP A 61 -26.22 -12.42 -9.75
C ASP A 61 -26.79 -12.10 -11.17
N GLU A 62 -27.01 -13.13 -11.97
CA GLU A 62 -27.59 -13.02 -13.32
C GLU A 62 -28.97 -12.31 -13.34
N ASN A 63 -29.67 -12.21 -12.20
CA ASN A 63 -30.95 -11.57 -12.03
C ASN A 63 -30.84 -10.13 -11.49
N GLY A 64 -29.62 -9.62 -11.30
CA GLY A 64 -29.35 -8.30 -10.73
C GLY A 64 -29.58 -8.22 -9.21
N GLN A 65 -29.67 -9.36 -8.51
CA GLN A 65 -29.72 -9.38 -7.05
C GLN A 65 -28.34 -9.35 -6.46
N MET A 66 -28.16 -8.55 -5.41
CA MET A 66 -26.88 -8.44 -4.70
C MET A 66 -26.51 -9.81 -4.14
N ILE A 67 -25.31 -10.29 -4.49
CA ILE A 67 -24.75 -11.51 -3.89
C ILE A 67 -24.30 -11.13 -2.49
N ILE A 68 -25.05 -11.52 -1.49
CA ILE A 68 -24.70 -11.40 -0.09
C ILE A 68 -24.17 -12.77 0.32
N ASN A 69 -22.86 -12.87 0.52
CA ASN A 69 -22.27 -14.07 1.06
C ASN A 69 -22.37 -14.02 2.60
N ASP A 70 -23.13 -14.92 3.19
CA ASP A 70 -23.37 -14.97 4.64
C ASP A 70 -22.13 -15.43 5.43
N ALA A 71 -21.07 -15.84 4.76
CA ALA A 71 -19.80 -16.28 5.35
C ALA A 71 -18.63 -15.80 4.49
N SER A 72 -18.30 -14.53 4.60
CA SER A 72 -17.15 -13.96 3.90
C SER A 72 -15.87 -14.32 4.63
N ASN A 73 -14.92 -14.91 3.91
CA ASN A 73 -13.55 -15.02 4.36
C ASN A 73 -12.73 -13.90 3.71
N ILE A 74 -12.01 -13.16 4.52
CA ILE A 74 -11.18 -12.05 4.08
C ILE A 74 -9.72 -12.43 4.29
N VAL A 75 -8.88 -12.22 3.29
CA VAL A 75 -7.43 -12.21 3.48
C VAL A 75 -6.91 -10.79 3.40
N VAL A 76 -6.05 -10.40 4.33
CA VAL A 76 -5.44 -9.07 4.32
C VAL A 76 -3.94 -9.17 4.10
N PHE A 77 -3.42 -8.37 3.16
CA PHE A 77 -2.00 -8.17 2.92
C PHE A 77 -1.62 -6.74 3.27
N GLY A 78 -0.44 -6.55 3.82
CA GLY A 78 0.03 -5.23 4.16
C GLY A 78 1.25 -5.22 5.07
N ASN A 79 1.49 -4.07 5.66
CA ASN A 79 2.53 -3.90 6.67
C ASN A 79 1.93 -3.31 7.96
N ALA A 80 2.56 -2.31 8.58
CA ALA A 80 2.19 -1.76 9.88
C ALA A 80 0.68 -1.63 10.18
N PRO A 81 -0.19 -1.16 9.27
CA PRO A 81 -1.62 -1.01 9.58
C PRO A 81 -2.34 -2.30 10.00
N PHE A 82 -1.90 -3.44 9.46
CA PHE A 82 -2.43 -4.76 9.80
C PHE A 82 -1.46 -5.58 10.67
N ALA A 83 -0.14 -5.37 10.50
CA ALA A 83 0.87 -6.20 11.13
C ALA A 83 1.16 -5.80 12.58
N ASP A 84 1.12 -4.51 12.90
CA ASP A 84 1.44 -4.02 14.23
C ASP A 84 0.35 -4.43 15.24
N ASP A 85 0.78 -4.77 16.44
CA ASP A 85 -0.12 -5.16 17.53
C ASP A 85 -1.16 -6.25 17.15
N ARG A 86 -0.74 -7.26 16.36
CA ARG A 86 -1.61 -8.34 15.80
C ARG A 86 -2.54 -8.97 16.83
N ASP A 87 -2.08 -9.14 18.08
CA ASP A 87 -2.85 -9.78 19.16
C ASP A 87 -3.81 -8.81 19.87
N SER A 88 -3.74 -7.51 19.53
CA SER A 88 -4.62 -6.50 20.11
C SER A 88 -6.02 -6.58 19.51
N SER A 89 -7.04 -6.38 20.34
CA SER A 89 -8.42 -6.20 19.88
C SER A 89 -8.60 -4.96 19.01
N ASP A 90 -7.64 -4.04 19.04
CA ASP A 90 -7.65 -2.78 18.30
C ASP A 90 -6.84 -2.87 17.00
N ASN A 91 -6.21 -4.02 16.72
CA ASN A 91 -5.59 -4.28 15.42
C ASN A 91 -6.65 -4.23 14.31
N LEU A 92 -6.32 -3.62 13.19
CA LEU A 92 -7.26 -3.37 12.11
C LEU A 92 -7.91 -4.65 11.55
N ALA A 93 -7.16 -5.74 11.40
CA ALA A 93 -7.71 -7.01 10.93
C ALA A 93 -8.71 -7.61 11.95
N ASN A 94 -8.40 -7.52 13.25
CA ASN A 94 -9.28 -7.99 14.33
C ASN A 94 -10.54 -7.13 14.45
N LEU A 95 -10.43 -5.82 14.21
CA LEU A 95 -11.59 -4.92 14.16
C LEU A 95 -12.49 -5.26 12.98
N ILE A 96 -11.93 -5.49 11.79
CA ILE A 96 -12.69 -5.91 10.61
C ILE A 96 -13.42 -7.21 10.92
N ALA A 97 -12.73 -8.24 11.40
CA ALA A 97 -13.33 -9.53 11.74
C ALA A 97 -14.51 -9.37 12.70
N LYS A 98 -14.35 -8.54 13.74
CA LYS A 98 -15.38 -8.29 14.75
C LYS A 98 -16.58 -7.52 14.19
N GLU A 99 -16.34 -6.46 13.43
CA GLU A 99 -17.40 -5.58 12.92
C GLU A 99 -18.21 -6.21 11.77
N THR A 100 -17.58 -7.11 11.03
CA THR A 100 -18.22 -7.79 9.88
C THR A 100 -18.69 -9.20 10.21
N ASP A 101 -18.37 -9.73 11.40
CA ASP A 101 -18.64 -11.12 11.80
C ASP A 101 -18.07 -12.15 10.80
N THR A 102 -16.87 -11.87 10.27
CA THR A 102 -16.22 -12.68 9.24
C THR A 102 -14.88 -13.24 9.72
N THR A 103 -14.37 -14.28 9.05
CA THR A 103 -13.02 -14.76 9.28
C THR A 103 -12.03 -13.89 8.49
N VAL A 104 -11.05 -13.30 9.19
CA VAL A 104 -9.97 -12.52 8.58
C VAL A 104 -8.64 -13.24 8.75
N TYR A 105 -8.01 -13.62 7.65
CA TYR A 105 -6.66 -14.16 7.62
C TYR A 105 -5.67 -13.03 7.47
N ASN A 106 -4.96 -12.70 8.54
CA ASN A 106 -4.00 -11.60 8.55
C ASN A 106 -2.64 -12.07 8.00
N CYS A 107 -2.41 -11.85 6.72
CA CYS A 107 -1.17 -12.18 6.01
C CYS A 107 -0.25 -10.95 5.82
N SER A 108 -0.37 -9.95 6.68
CA SER A 108 0.52 -8.78 6.69
C SER A 108 1.82 -9.06 7.45
N ILE A 109 2.89 -8.38 7.07
CA ILE A 109 4.22 -8.54 7.67
C ILE A 109 4.81 -7.18 8.02
N SER A 110 5.19 -7.01 9.30
CA SER A 110 5.77 -5.78 9.82
C SER A 110 7.08 -5.43 9.11
N GLY A 111 7.22 -4.17 8.72
CA GLY A 111 8.40 -3.68 8.02
C GLY A 111 8.56 -4.16 6.58
N SER A 112 7.58 -4.89 6.02
CA SER A 112 7.59 -5.23 4.61
C SER A 112 7.27 -4.02 3.74
N TYR A 113 7.70 -4.10 2.49
CA TYR A 113 7.35 -3.15 1.44
C TYR A 113 6.31 -3.77 0.50
N LEU A 114 5.54 -2.93 -0.18
CA LEU A 114 4.72 -3.40 -1.29
C LEU A 114 5.62 -3.76 -2.48
N ALA A 115 6.52 -2.84 -2.88
CA ALA A 115 7.46 -3.04 -3.97
C ALA A 115 8.67 -3.87 -3.53
N ALA A 116 9.16 -4.76 -4.39
CA ALA A 116 10.46 -5.38 -4.22
C ALA A 116 11.58 -4.37 -4.52
N GLN A 117 12.73 -4.48 -3.86
CA GLN A 117 13.90 -3.67 -4.18
C GLN A 117 14.67 -4.22 -5.39
N GLN A 118 14.43 -5.48 -5.75
CA GLN A 118 15.13 -6.16 -6.82
C GLN A 118 14.17 -6.94 -7.72
N LEU A 119 14.43 -6.92 -9.02
CA LEU A 119 13.68 -7.72 -9.98
C LEU A 119 13.92 -9.24 -9.78
N ASN A 120 15.15 -9.60 -9.47
CA ASN A 120 15.53 -10.98 -9.15
C ASN A 120 15.88 -11.05 -7.67
N TYR A 121 15.17 -11.87 -6.91
CA TYR A 121 15.37 -12.00 -5.49
C TYR A 121 16.78 -12.46 -5.13
N ASP A 122 17.48 -11.66 -4.31
CA ASP A 122 18.77 -11.98 -3.70
C ASP A 122 18.72 -11.67 -2.20
N PRO A 123 18.65 -12.70 -1.33
CA PRO A 123 18.54 -12.50 0.12
C PRO A 123 19.78 -11.82 0.73
N THR A 124 20.92 -11.81 0.03
CA THR A 124 22.13 -11.14 0.53
C THR A 124 22.08 -9.63 0.37
N VAL A 125 21.22 -9.13 -0.50
CA VAL A 125 21.06 -7.71 -0.82
C VAL A 125 19.79 -7.13 -0.22
N ALA A 126 18.64 -7.80 -0.45
CA ALA A 126 17.35 -7.35 0.04
C ALA A 126 16.51 -8.52 0.57
N PRO A 127 16.85 -9.06 1.76
CA PRO A 127 16.13 -10.21 2.32
C PRO A 127 14.65 -9.95 2.56
N MET A 128 14.25 -8.70 2.83
CA MET A 128 12.84 -8.33 3.04
C MET A 128 12.00 -8.40 1.77
N ASP A 129 12.61 -8.44 0.57
CA ASP A 129 11.88 -8.60 -0.69
C ASP A 129 11.06 -9.88 -0.73
N ALA A 130 11.49 -10.95 -0.04
CA ALA A 130 10.71 -12.19 0.09
C ALA A 130 9.30 -11.95 0.66
N TYR A 131 9.14 -10.89 1.44
CA TYR A 131 7.89 -10.53 2.11
C TYR A 131 7.12 -9.40 1.41
N CYS A 132 7.52 -8.98 0.21
CA CYS A 132 6.73 -8.02 -0.58
C CYS A 132 5.45 -8.69 -1.12
N LEU A 133 4.46 -7.89 -1.50
CA LEU A 133 3.15 -8.39 -1.91
C LEU A 133 3.24 -9.43 -3.03
N TYR A 134 4.05 -9.16 -4.07
CA TYR A 134 4.19 -10.06 -5.21
C TYR A 134 4.62 -11.48 -4.82
N TRP A 135 5.62 -11.62 -3.94
CA TRP A 135 6.08 -12.94 -3.52
C TRP A 135 5.11 -13.65 -2.58
N LEU A 136 4.42 -12.91 -1.70
CA LEU A 136 3.37 -13.47 -0.84
C LEU A 136 2.18 -13.99 -1.67
N VAL A 137 1.76 -13.24 -2.68
CA VAL A 137 0.69 -13.66 -3.60
C VAL A 137 1.12 -14.86 -4.43
N ASN A 138 2.35 -14.89 -4.96
CA ASN A 138 2.86 -16.07 -5.67
C ASN A 138 2.88 -17.32 -4.78
N LEU A 139 3.23 -17.19 -3.51
CA LEU A 139 3.12 -18.28 -2.55
C LEU A 139 1.68 -18.76 -2.39
N ALA A 140 0.73 -17.83 -2.26
CA ALA A 140 -0.69 -18.11 -2.11
C ALA A 140 -1.27 -18.93 -3.28
N VAL A 141 -0.78 -18.71 -4.50
CA VAL A 141 -1.18 -19.48 -5.69
C VAL A 141 -0.35 -20.76 -5.89
N GLY A 142 0.48 -21.12 -4.92
CA GLY A 142 1.19 -22.41 -4.90
C GLY A 142 2.54 -22.40 -5.61
N VAL A 143 3.13 -21.24 -5.91
CA VAL A 143 4.52 -21.20 -6.39
C VAL A 143 5.46 -21.70 -5.29
N PRO A 144 6.38 -22.63 -5.55
CA PRO A 144 7.26 -23.21 -4.52
C PRO A 144 8.38 -22.23 -4.15
N LEU A 145 8.14 -21.40 -3.14
CA LEU A 145 9.05 -20.33 -2.68
C LEU A 145 9.69 -20.63 -1.31
N ASP A 146 9.66 -21.88 -0.83
CA ASP A 146 10.20 -22.23 0.49
C ASP A 146 11.66 -21.80 0.68
N GLY A 147 12.48 -21.92 -0.35
CA GLY A 147 13.86 -21.46 -0.35
C GLY A 147 13.99 -19.97 -0.09
N TYR A 148 13.15 -19.15 -0.70
CA TYR A 148 13.17 -17.69 -0.55
C TYR A 148 12.97 -17.27 0.90
N TYR A 149 11.96 -17.84 1.57
CA TYR A 149 11.64 -17.51 2.95
C TYR A 149 12.67 -18.03 3.94
N THR A 150 13.22 -19.22 3.68
CA THR A 150 14.32 -19.76 4.47
C THR A 150 15.58 -18.88 4.35
N ASP A 151 15.93 -18.49 3.15
CA ASP A 151 17.09 -17.65 2.88
C ASP A 151 16.90 -16.24 3.46
N ALA A 152 15.69 -15.67 3.36
CA ALA A 152 15.34 -14.40 3.99
C ALA A 152 15.50 -14.45 5.51
N ALA A 153 14.93 -15.47 6.16
CA ALA A 153 15.03 -15.64 7.59
C ALA A 153 16.49 -15.83 8.05
N ASN A 154 17.28 -16.61 7.32
CA ASN A 154 18.70 -16.81 7.60
C ASN A 154 19.50 -15.49 7.48
N ALA A 155 19.19 -14.67 6.46
CA ALA A 155 19.88 -13.40 6.23
C ALA A 155 19.49 -12.33 7.27
N LEU A 156 18.22 -12.32 7.69
CA LEU A 156 17.70 -11.39 8.69
C LEU A 156 18.09 -11.78 10.14
N GLY A 157 18.19 -13.08 10.43
CA GLY A 157 18.42 -13.57 11.78
C GLY A 157 17.38 -13.06 12.77
N ASP A 158 17.86 -12.42 13.84
CA ASP A 158 17.00 -11.86 14.91
C ASP A 158 16.08 -10.69 14.42
N LYS A 159 16.25 -10.23 13.19
CA LYS A 159 15.39 -9.20 12.58
C LYS A 159 14.28 -9.77 11.72
N THR A 160 14.16 -11.09 11.63
CA THR A 160 13.04 -11.72 10.95
C THR A 160 11.74 -11.30 11.64
N PRO A 161 10.73 -10.79 10.88
CA PRO A 161 9.43 -10.46 11.48
C PRO A 161 8.85 -11.65 12.23
N ALA A 162 8.36 -11.42 13.44
CA ALA A 162 7.92 -12.50 14.33
C ALA A 162 6.76 -13.31 13.74
N GLU A 163 5.91 -12.66 12.95
CA GLU A 163 4.74 -13.23 12.28
C GLU A 163 5.06 -13.94 10.96
N ALA A 164 6.27 -13.79 10.43
CA ALA A 164 6.62 -14.26 9.08
C ALA A 164 6.35 -15.76 8.89
N GLU A 165 6.73 -16.60 9.85
CA GLU A 165 6.51 -18.05 9.79
C GLU A 165 5.02 -18.39 9.77
N GLU A 166 4.21 -17.74 10.59
CA GLU A 166 2.77 -17.92 10.64
C GLU A 166 2.11 -17.52 9.31
N VAL A 167 2.48 -16.37 8.77
CA VAL A 167 1.96 -15.88 7.50
C VAL A 167 2.30 -16.82 6.35
N ILE A 168 3.55 -17.28 6.25
CA ILE A 168 3.98 -18.23 5.23
C ILE A 168 3.19 -19.54 5.33
N ASN A 169 3.01 -20.07 6.55
CA ASN A 169 2.25 -21.30 6.76
C ASN A 169 0.76 -21.12 6.43
N THR A 170 0.19 -19.98 6.78
CA THR A 170 -1.19 -19.63 6.42
C THR A 170 -1.37 -19.60 4.91
N LEU A 171 -0.53 -18.86 4.17
CA LEU A 171 -0.62 -18.75 2.72
C LEU A 171 -0.44 -20.08 1.99
N LYS A 172 0.37 -21.00 2.53
CA LYS A 172 0.56 -22.34 1.97
C LYS A 172 -0.64 -23.26 2.14
N THR A 173 -1.43 -23.04 3.17
CA THR A 173 -2.52 -23.96 3.56
C THR A 173 -3.90 -23.40 3.29
N LEU A 174 -4.02 -22.09 3.11
CA LEU A 174 -5.27 -21.42 2.85
C LEU A 174 -5.80 -21.77 1.46
N ASP A 175 -7.03 -22.25 1.41
CA ASP A 175 -7.74 -22.45 0.14
C ASP A 175 -8.33 -21.10 -0.32
N PHE A 176 -7.66 -20.45 -1.25
CA PHE A 176 -8.09 -19.14 -1.77
C PHE A 176 -9.44 -19.20 -2.52
N ASN A 177 -9.91 -20.38 -2.94
CA ASN A 177 -11.28 -20.51 -3.47
C ASN A 177 -12.36 -20.23 -2.42
N THR A 178 -11.99 -20.21 -1.14
CA THR A 178 -12.89 -19.86 -0.03
C THR A 178 -12.79 -18.40 0.40
N ILE A 179 -11.96 -17.61 -0.27
CA ILE A 179 -11.75 -16.19 0.02
C ILE A 179 -12.66 -15.36 -0.87
N ASP A 180 -13.48 -14.55 -0.25
CA ASP A 180 -14.41 -13.64 -0.95
C ASP A 180 -13.81 -12.25 -1.16
N THR A 181 -12.87 -11.86 -0.30
CA THR A 181 -12.27 -10.52 -0.34
C THR A 181 -10.79 -10.56 -0.05
N VAL A 182 -10.01 -9.90 -0.89
CA VAL A 182 -8.60 -9.60 -0.67
C VAL A 182 -8.47 -8.11 -0.34
N ALA A 183 -8.01 -7.78 0.86
CA ALA A 183 -7.74 -6.41 1.26
C ALA A 183 -6.23 -6.16 1.28
N ILE A 184 -5.79 -5.08 0.64
CA ILE A 184 -4.38 -4.71 0.54
C ILE A 184 -4.20 -3.32 1.11
N MET A 185 -3.34 -3.18 2.13
CA MET A 185 -3.06 -1.89 2.74
C MET A 185 -1.60 -1.80 3.19
N TYR A 186 -0.86 -0.98 2.51
CA TYR A 186 0.50 -0.61 2.87
C TYR A 186 0.57 0.86 3.28
N ASP A 187 1.43 1.18 4.22
CA ASP A 187 1.68 2.55 4.62
C ASP A 187 2.59 3.29 3.61
N ALA A 188 3.00 4.50 3.95
CA ALA A 188 3.85 5.32 3.08
C ALA A 188 5.34 4.90 3.05
N THR A 189 5.70 3.76 3.60
CA THR A 189 7.12 3.34 3.76
C THR A 189 7.82 3.19 2.43
N ASP A 190 7.16 2.64 1.40
CA ASP A 190 7.73 2.57 0.03
C ASP A 190 8.10 3.95 -0.51
N TYR A 191 7.19 4.91 -0.41
CA TYR A 191 7.42 6.29 -0.86
C TYR A 191 8.54 6.97 -0.06
N LEU A 192 8.54 6.83 1.26
CA LEU A 192 9.52 7.44 2.14
C LEU A 192 10.92 6.82 1.96
N SER A 193 11.00 5.57 1.56
CA SER A 193 12.26 4.86 1.25
C SER A 193 12.79 5.19 -0.14
N GLY A 194 12.01 5.91 -0.95
CA GLY A 194 12.41 6.30 -2.31
C GLY A 194 12.23 5.21 -3.35
N ASN A 195 11.39 4.20 -3.05
CA ASN A 195 11.02 3.18 -4.03
C ASN A 195 10.30 3.85 -5.22
N ALA A 196 10.57 3.35 -6.42
CA ALA A 196 9.91 3.85 -7.62
C ALA A 196 8.40 3.60 -7.55
N MET A 197 7.59 4.62 -7.88
CA MET A 197 6.15 4.52 -7.77
C MET A 197 5.50 3.81 -8.95
N TYR A 198 5.94 4.09 -10.18
CA TYR A 198 5.41 3.48 -11.41
C TYR A 198 6.40 3.58 -12.58
N SER A 199 6.16 2.80 -13.64
CA SER A 199 6.83 2.93 -14.94
C SER A 199 5.82 2.81 -16.07
N ASP A 200 5.88 3.74 -17.02
CA ASP A 200 5.11 3.66 -18.26
C ASP A 200 5.63 2.55 -19.21
N GLU A 201 6.91 2.18 -19.09
CA GLU A 201 7.55 1.19 -19.95
C GLU A 201 7.24 -0.25 -19.50
N ASN A 202 7.09 -0.47 -18.20
CA ASN A 202 6.78 -1.78 -17.61
C ASN A 202 5.78 -1.62 -16.47
N PRO A 203 4.48 -1.59 -16.74
CA PRO A 203 3.44 -1.35 -15.74
C PRO A 203 3.33 -2.45 -14.67
N THR A 204 3.82 -3.65 -14.95
CA THR A 204 3.80 -4.80 -14.01
C THR A 204 5.18 -5.10 -13.41
N ASP A 205 6.08 -4.13 -13.36
CA ASP A 205 7.39 -4.29 -12.74
C ASP A 205 7.28 -4.40 -11.21
N PRO A 206 7.58 -5.55 -10.61
CA PRO A 206 7.41 -5.75 -9.17
C PRO A 206 8.37 -4.90 -8.31
N THR A 207 9.35 -4.24 -8.91
CA THR A 207 10.24 -3.31 -8.21
C THR A 207 9.64 -1.91 -8.05
N GLN A 208 8.43 -1.71 -8.54
CA GLN A 208 7.71 -0.45 -8.45
C GLN A 208 6.41 -0.64 -7.68
N PHE A 209 5.98 0.39 -6.97
CA PHE A 209 4.80 0.32 -6.11
C PHE A 209 3.55 -0.12 -6.89
N THR A 210 3.16 0.63 -7.93
CA THR A 210 1.99 0.26 -8.73
C THR A 210 2.22 -1.00 -9.54
N GLY A 211 3.43 -1.21 -10.06
CA GLY A 211 3.76 -2.40 -10.84
C GLY A 211 3.70 -3.69 -10.01
N ASN A 212 4.15 -3.66 -8.76
CA ASN A 212 4.00 -4.80 -7.87
C ASN A 212 2.53 -5.09 -7.54
N LEU A 213 1.74 -4.04 -7.30
CA LEU A 213 0.31 -4.16 -7.04
C LEU A 213 -0.41 -4.76 -8.25
N GLU A 214 -0.18 -4.22 -9.46
CA GLU A 214 -0.78 -4.72 -10.70
C GLU A 214 -0.37 -6.17 -10.97
N ALA A 215 0.91 -6.49 -10.89
CA ALA A 215 1.41 -7.86 -11.07
C ALA A 215 0.77 -8.83 -10.06
N SER A 216 0.60 -8.41 -8.81
CA SER A 216 -0.01 -9.23 -7.76
C SER A 216 -1.49 -9.47 -8.01
N ILE A 217 -2.23 -8.44 -8.43
CA ILE A 217 -3.66 -8.56 -8.79
C ILE A 217 -3.80 -9.47 -10.02
N GLU A 218 -2.96 -9.32 -11.04
CA GLU A 218 -2.98 -10.16 -12.24
C GLU A 218 -2.73 -11.64 -11.88
N VAL A 219 -1.80 -11.93 -11.00
CA VAL A 219 -1.57 -13.30 -10.50
C VAL A 219 -2.82 -13.85 -9.83
N LEU A 220 -3.44 -13.11 -8.90
CA LEU A 220 -4.66 -13.55 -8.23
C LEU A 220 -5.80 -13.79 -9.21
N GLN A 221 -6.07 -12.88 -10.14
CA GLN A 221 -7.13 -12.99 -11.13
C GLN A 221 -6.92 -14.16 -12.10
N ASN A 222 -5.68 -14.51 -12.42
CA ASN A 222 -5.37 -15.64 -13.29
C ASN A 222 -5.62 -17.00 -12.62
N TYR A 223 -5.50 -17.09 -11.30
CA TYR A 223 -5.67 -18.32 -10.53
C TYR A 223 -7.07 -18.43 -9.89
N TYR A 224 -7.68 -17.30 -9.57
CA TYR A 224 -8.99 -17.22 -8.88
C TYR A 224 -9.88 -16.19 -9.60
N PRO A 225 -10.40 -16.55 -10.78
CA PRO A 225 -11.19 -15.66 -11.62
C PRO A 225 -12.58 -15.33 -11.03
#